data_08fa6e6f45f41c9d234f79f1e70f70eb
#
_entry.id   08fa6e6f45f41c9d234f79f1e70f70eb
#
_cell.length_a   1.000
_cell.length_b   1.000
_cell.length_c   1.000
_cell.angle_alpha   90.00
_cell.angle_beta   90.00
_cell.angle_gamma   90.00
#
_symmetry.space_group_name_H-M   'P 1'
#
loop_
_entity.id
_entity.type
_entity.pdbx_description
1 polymer ?
#
loop_
_entity_poly.entity_id
_entity_poly.type
_entity_poly.pdbx_seq_one_letter_code
_entity_poly.pdbx_strand_id
1 'polypeptide(L)'
;RFRRALYTFWRRTSPHPAMLMFDAQSREACVLRRRRTNTPLQALVMWNDPQFHEPALALGRHAMHVDAVAPARGIAWMWRKCLLREPTTAEVSRLLDLLKDERERGLGEEAAWGVAASVVMCLDEFVTKR
;
A
#
# COMPACT_ATOMS: atom_id res chain seq x y z
N ARG A 1 -5.51 13.41 -10.12
CA ARG A 1 -5.86 12.00 -10.29
C ARG A 1 -6.03 11.31 -8.93
N PHE A 2 -5.11 11.51 -7.99
CA PHE A 2 -5.17 10.91 -6.66
C PHE A 2 -5.86 11.85 -5.66
N ARG A 3 -7.16 11.69 -5.47
CA ARG A 3 -7.96 12.41 -4.48
C ARG A 3 -8.56 11.43 -3.49
N ARG A 4 -8.91 11.92 -2.29
CA ARG A 4 -9.65 11.11 -1.31
C ARG A 4 -10.93 10.57 -1.94
N ALA A 5 -11.32 9.34 -1.59
CA ALA A 5 -12.53 8.66 -2.07
C ALA A 5 -13.82 9.49 -1.88
N LEU A 6 -13.81 10.45 -0.94
CA LEU A 6 -14.91 11.40 -0.72
C LEU A 6 -15.27 12.20 -1.98
N TYR A 7 -14.28 12.50 -2.82
CA TYR A 7 -14.47 13.29 -4.06
C TYR A 7 -14.78 12.43 -5.28
N THR A 8 -14.88 11.09 -5.11
CA THR A 8 -15.22 10.20 -6.22
C THR A 8 -16.73 10.24 -6.45
N PHE A 9 -17.12 10.41 -7.70
CA PHE A 9 -18.53 10.37 -8.06
C PHE A 9 -19.11 8.98 -7.80
N TRP A 10 -20.15 8.91 -7.01
CA TRP A 10 -20.81 7.67 -6.65
C TRP A 10 -22.05 7.46 -7.52
N ARG A 11 -22.03 6.48 -8.40
CA ARG A 11 -23.21 6.01 -9.12
C ARG A 11 -23.90 4.92 -8.30
N ARG A 12 -25.21 5.10 -8.04
CA ARG A 12 -26.01 4.12 -7.29
C ARG A 12 -26.01 2.75 -7.97
N THR A 13 -26.21 2.71 -9.29
CA THR A 13 -26.30 1.48 -10.08
C THR A 13 -24.94 0.88 -10.48
N SER A 14 -23.87 1.66 -10.44
CA SER A 14 -22.53 1.22 -10.84
C SER A 14 -21.47 1.95 -9.99
N PRO A 15 -21.31 1.57 -8.73
CA PRO A 15 -20.29 2.15 -7.87
C PRO A 15 -18.88 1.75 -8.37
N HIS A 16 -17.88 2.54 -7.97
CA HIS A 16 -16.50 2.28 -8.37
C HIS A 16 -16.02 0.93 -7.85
N PRO A 17 -15.46 0.03 -8.71
CA PRO A 17 -15.10 -1.34 -8.31
C PRO A 17 -14.17 -1.42 -7.10
N ALA A 18 -13.12 -0.60 -7.06
CA ALA A 18 -12.19 -0.57 -5.92
C ALA A 18 -12.89 -0.17 -4.60
N MET A 19 -13.89 0.71 -4.64
CA MET A 19 -14.65 1.08 -3.44
C MET A 19 -15.49 -0.09 -2.91
N LEU A 20 -16.12 -0.86 -3.80
CA LEU A 20 -16.86 -2.07 -3.41
C LEU A 20 -15.93 -3.10 -2.79
N MET A 21 -14.76 -3.30 -3.40
CA MET A 21 -13.77 -4.24 -2.93
C MET A 21 -13.27 -3.94 -1.51
N PHE A 22 -13.18 -2.66 -1.14
CA PHE A 22 -12.75 -2.18 0.18
C PHE A 22 -13.91 -1.78 1.10
N ASP A 23 -15.05 -2.47 0.99
CA ASP A 23 -16.22 -2.32 1.88
C ASP A 23 -16.79 -0.90 1.95
N ALA A 24 -16.74 -0.14 0.85
CA ALA A 24 -17.41 1.16 0.83
C ALA A 24 -18.91 0.97 0.93
N GLN A 25 -19.56 1.79 1.76
CA GLN A 25 -21.00 1.73 1.97
C GLN A 25 -21.76 2.10 0.69
N SER A 26 -22.87 1.40 0.42
CA SER A 26 -23.75 1.68 -0.73
C SER A 26 -24.41 3.07 -0.69
N ARG A 27 -24.46 3.71 0.49
CA ARG A 27 -25.19 4.96 0.77
C ARG A 27 -26.71 4.86 0.59
N GLU A 28 -27.25 3.65 0.50
CA GLU A 28 -28.69 3.41 0.39
C GLU A 28 -29.37 3.28 1.76
N ALA A 29 -28.62 2.79 2.74
CA ALA A 29 -29.08 2.63 4.11
C ALA A 29 -28.11 3.25 5.09
N CYS A 30 -28.63 3.72 6.23
CA CYS A 30 -27.81 4.19 7.33
C CYS A 30 -27.14 3.00 8.01
N VAL A 31 -25.81 3.02 8.09
CA VAL A 31 -25.02 1.94 8.70
C VAL A 31 -24.24 2.51 9.87
N LEU A 32 -24.51 2.02 11.07
CA LEU A 32 -23.84 2.44 12.30
C LEU A 32 -22.36 2.09 12.32
N ARG A 33 -21.99 0.95 11.73
CA ARG A 33 -20.60 0.49 11.70
C ARG A 33 -20.29 -0.07 10.32
N ARG A 34 -19.21 0.43 9.71
CA ARG A 34 -18.69 -0.10 8.44
C ARG A 34 -18.20 -1.54 8.63
N ARG A 35 -18.55 -2.41 7.70
CA ARG A 35 -17.92 -3.74 7.61
C ARG A 35 -16.43 -3.56 7.36
N ARG A 36 -15.64 -4.44 7.92
CA ARG A 36 -14.19 -4.52 7.68
C ARG A 36 -13.90 -5.95 7.29
N THR A 37 -13.57 -6.13 6.04
CA THR A 37 -13.13 -7.44 5.53
C THR A 37 -11.66 -7.36 5.17
N ASN A 38 -10.99 -8.49 5.29
CA ASN A 38 -9.66 -8.68 4.76
C ASN A 38 -9.71 -9.95 3.91
N THR A 39 -9.66 -9.77 2.61
CA THR A 39 -9.82 -10.86 1.65
C THR A 39 -8.58 -10.95 0.76
N PRO A 40 -8.21 -12.15 0.29
CA PRO A 40 -7.13 -12.31 -0.69
C PRO A 40 -7.34 -11.47 -1.96
N LEU A 41 -8.60 -11.21 -2.31
CA LEU A 41 -8.94 -10.40 -3.46
C LEU A 41 -8.56 -8.93 -3.27
N GLN A 42 -8.67 -8.38 -2.06
CA GLN A 42 -8.22 -7.03 -1.74
C GLN A 42 -6.70 -6.91 -1.91
N ALA A 43 -5.91 -7.88 -1.43
CA ALA A 43 -4.47 -7.92 -1.62
C ALA A 43 -4.10 -8.02 -3.12
N LEU A 44 -4.82 -8.85 -3.87
CA LEU A 44 -4.62 -9.01 -5.31
C LEU A 44 -4.88 -7.69 -6.07
N VAL A 45 -5.94 -6.97 -5.71
CA VAL A 45 -6.26 -5.66 -6.30
C VAL A 45 -5.18 -4.64 -5.95
N MET A 46 -4.73 -4.60 -4.70
CA MET A 46 -3.67 -3.67 -4.28
C MET A 46 -2.35 -3.92 -5.01
N TRP A 47 -2.09 -5.18 -5.38
CA TRP A 47 -0.88 -5.55 -6.11
C TRP A 47 -0.96 -5.23 -7.61
N ASN A 48 -2.12 -5.43 -8.25
CA ASN A 48 -2.25 -5.38 -9.71
C ASN A 48 -2.90 -4.09 -10.26
N ASP A 49 -3.68 -3.38 -9.46
CA ASP A 49 -4.39 -2.19 -9.95
C ASP A 49 -3.44 -1.00 -10.05
N PRO A 50 -3.35 -0.34 -11.22
CA PRO A 50 -2.52 0.86 -11.41
C PRO A 50 -2.79 1.98 -10.38
N GLN A 51 -4.01 2.07 -9.85
CA GLN A 51 -4.37 3.06 -8.83
C GLN A 51 -3.60 2.87 -7.52
N PHE A 52 -3.13 1.66 -7.20
CA PHE A 52 -2.31 1.36 -6.03
C PHE A 52 -0.83 1.28 -6.38
N HIS A 53 -0.52 0.84 -7.60
CA HIS A 53 0.86 0.74 -8.06
C HIS A 53 1.57 2.10 -8.17
N GLU A 54 0.92 3.12 -8.75
CA GLU A 54 1.49 4.46 -8.85
C GLU A 54 1.80 5.10 -7.48
N PRO A 55 0.89 5.05 -6.47
CA PRO A 55 1.21 5.48 -5.11
C PRO A 55 2.34 4.68 -4.45
N ALA A 56 2.43 3.37 -4.70
CA ALA A 56 3.51 2.55 -4.17
C ALA A 56 4.87 2.97 -4.74
N LEU A 57 4.96 3.24 -6.05
CA LEU A 57 6.16 3.79 -6.67
C LEU A 57 6.55 5.15 -6.07
N ALA A 58 5.57 6.03 -5.87
CA ALA A 58 5.82 7.33 -5.25
C ALA A 58 6.32 7.19 -3.80
N LEU A 59 5.71 6.29 -3.02
CA LEU A 59 6.13 5.98 -1.65
C LEU A 59 7.55 5.41 -1.62
N GLY A 60 7.86 4.48 -2.51
CA GLY A 60 9.19 3.88 -2.66
C GLY A 60 10.25 4.94 -3.00
N ARG A 61 9.98 5.85 -3.94
CA ARG A 61 10.88 6.98 -4.25
C ARG A 61 11.16 7.84 -3.03
N HIS A 62 10.13 8.19 -2.28
CA HIS A 62 10.34 8.97 -1.05
C HIS A 62 11.17 8.21 -0.03
N ALA A 63 10.92 6.92 0.19
CA ALA A 63 11.68 6.09 1.11
C ALA A 63 13.17 5.98 0.70
N MET A 64 13.43 5.82 -0.59
CA MET A 64 14.78 5.78 -1.18
C MET A 64 15.57 7.07 -0.87
N HIS A 65 14.92 8.22 -0.92
CA HIS A 65 15.55 9.52 -0.69
C HIS A 65 15.67 9.92 0.78
N VAL A 66 15.10 9.18 1.72
CA VAL A 66 15.23 9.47 3.17
C VAL A 66 16.69 9.35 3.62
N ASP A 67 17.38 8.31 3.18
CA ASP A 67 18.79 8.10 3.45
C ASP A 67 19.39 7.18 2.37
N ALA A 68 20.18 7.78 1.48
CA ALA A 68 20.82 7.04 0.38
C ALA A 68 21.88 6.04 0.85
N VAL A 69 22.44 6.24 2.05
CA VAL A 69 23.52 5.39 2.59
C VAL A 69 22.96 4.25 3.43
N ALA A 70 21.86 4.47 4.12
CA ALA A 70 21.27 3.49 5.04
C ALA A 70 19.83 3.12 4.63
N PRO A 71 19.63 2.15 3.72
CA PRO A 71 18.30 1.73 3.25
C PRO A 71 17.35 1.34 4.37
N ALA A 72 17.86 0.81 5.48
CA ALA A 72 17.07 0.47 6.66
C ALA A 72 16.27 1.67 7.22
N ARG A 73 16.82 2.90 7.12
CA ARG A 73 16.12 4.12 7.56
C ARG A 73 14.97 4.49 6.64
N GLY A 74 15.13 4.28 5.34
CA GLY A 74 14.05 4.43 4.35
C GLY A 74 12.92 3.45 4.62
N ILE A 75 13.25 2.19 4.91
CA ILE A 75 12.27 1.15 5.30
C ILE A 75 11.54 1.57 6.58
N ALA A 76 12.25 1.98 7.63
CA ALA A 76 11.64 2.43 8.88
C ALA A 76 10.72 3.65 8.68
N TRP A 77 11.13 4.59 7.83
CA TRP A 77 10.29 5.72 7.46
C TRP A 77 9.00 5.27 6.78
N MET A 78 9.09 4.35 5.81
CA MET A 78 7.93 3.81 5.10
C MET A 78 6.97 3.09 6.05
N TRP A 79 7.50 2.30 6.99
CA TRP A 79 6.71 1.62 8.02
C TRP A 79 5.92 2.59 8.88
N ARG A 80 6.58 3.63 9.39
CA ARG A 80 5.92 4.68 10.18
C ARG A 80 4.83 5.40 9.39
N LYS A 81 5.04 5.66 8.11
CA LYS A 81 4.05 6.31 7.25
C LYS A 81 2.83 5.44 6.97
N CYS A 82 3.03 4.15 6.74
CA CYS A 82 1.96 3.23 6.36
C CYS A 82 1.26 2.61 7.57
N LEU A 83 2.02 2.19 8.58
CA LEU A 83 1.53 1.35 9.69
C LEU A 83 1.53 2.07 11.05
N LEU A 84 2.10 3.27 11.13
CA LEU A 84 2.18 4.09 12.35
C LEU A 84 2.93 3.41 13.51
N ARG A 85 3.84 2.46 13.18
CA ARG A 85 4.72 1.79 14.13
C ARG A 85 6.13 1.65 13.56
N GLU A 86 7.08 1.30 14.39
CA GLU A 86 8.42 0.92 13.93
C GLU A 86 8.42 -0.53 13.41
N PRO A 87 9.23 -0.83 12.38
CA PRO A 87 9.43 -2.20 11.94
C PRO A 87 10.28 -2.98 12.96
N THR A 88 10.05 -4.27 13.06
CA THR A 88 10.93 -5.19 13.76
C THR A 88 12.23 -5.42 12.95
N THR A 89 13.28 -5.90 13.61
CA THR A 89 14.54 -6.24 12.93
C THR A 89 14.34 -7.28 11.81
N ALA A 90 13.44 -8.25 12.03
CA ALA A 90 13.12 -9.26 11.04
C ALA A 90 12.38 -8.68 9.81
N GLU A 91 11.47 -7.72 10.01
CA GLU A 91 10.77 -7.04 8.91
C GLU A 91 11.73 -6.20 8.07
N VAL A 92 12.65 -5.49 8.73
CA VAL A 92 13.71 -4.72 8.03
C VAL A 92 14.61 -5.65 7.22
N SER A 93 15.09 -6.76 7.81
CA SER A 93 15.93 -7.73 7.11
C SER A 93 15.26 -8.27 5.86
N ARG A 94 14.00 -8.72 5.98
CA ARG A 94 13.23 -9.25 4.82
C ARG A 94 13.08 -8.25 3.68
N LEU A 95 12.86 -6.98 3.98
CA LEU A 95 12.76 -5.96 2.93
C LEU A 95 14.12 -5.57 2.35
N LEU A 96 15.19 -5.62 3.13
CA LEU A 96 16.55 -5.46 2.59
C LEU A 96 16.92 -6.61 1.65
N ASP A 97 16.58 -7.84 2.02
CA ASP A 97 16.80 -9.02 1.17
C ASP A 97 15.98 -8.88 -0.13
N LEU A 98 14.69 -8.49 -0.03
CA LEU A 98 13.86 -8.23 -1.20
C LEU A 98 14.46 -7.17 -2.12
N LEU A 99 14.92 -6.04 -1.58
CA LEU A 99 15.55 -4.98 -2.38
C LEU A 99 16.80 -5.50 -3.10
N LYS A 100 17.59 -6.35 -2.44
CA LYS A 100 18.77 -6.97 -3.03
C LYS A 100 18.37 -7.92 -4.17
N ASP A 101 17.42 -8.82 -3.92
CA ASP A 101 16.93 -9.79 -4.91
C ASP A 101 16.37 -9.09 -6.16
N GLU A 102 15.60 -8.02 -5.99
CA GLU A 102 15.02 -7.30 -7.12
C GLU A 102 16.09 -6.56 -7.95
N ARG A 103 17.13 -6.05 -7.30
CA ARG A 103 18.29 -5.47 -8.01
C ARG A 103 19.09 -6.54 -8.76
N GLU A 104 19.29 -7.71 -8.19
CA GLU A 104 19.95 -8.85 -8.84
C GLU A 104 19.16 -9.37 -10.05
N ARG A 105 17.83 -9.25 -10.03
CA ARG A 105 16.95 -9.52 -11.17
C ARG A 105 17.00 -8.45 -12.25
N GLY A 106 17.74 -7.37 -12.05
CA GLY A 106 17.90 -6.30 -13.02
C GLY A 106 16.85 -5.18 -12.93
N LEU A 107 16.03 -5.13 -11.87
CA LEU A 107 15.15 -3.99 -11.65
C LEU A 107 15.96 -2.74 -11.29
N GLY A 108 15.56 -1.62 -11.85
CA GLY A 108 16.09 -0.32 -11.44
C GLY A 108 15.76 0.02 -10.00
N GLU A 109 16.60 0.83 -9.36
CA GLU A 109 16.50 1.17 -7.94
C GLU A 109 15.10 1.67 -7.53
N GLU A 110 14.52 2.59 -8.30
CA GLU A 110 13.17 3.10 -8.02
C GLU A 110 12.10 2.01 -8.08
N ALA A 111 12.22 1.08 -9.04
CA ALA A 111 11.26 0.00 -9.20
C ALA A 111 11.36 -1.00 -8.04
N ALA A 112 12.58 -1.34 -7.59
CA ALA A 112 12.80 -2.20 -6.44
C ALA A 112 12.17 -1.62 -5.16
N TRP A 113 12.37 -0.32 -4.92
CA TRP A 113 11.72 0.37 -3.80
C TRP A 113 10.19 0.44 -3.95
N GLY A 114 9.69 0.55 -5.19
CA GLY A 114 8.26 0.46 -5.48
C GLY A 114 7.67 -0.90 -5.13
N VAL A 115 8.38 -1.99 -5.44
CA VAL A 115 7.98 -3.36 -5.03
C VAL A 115 7.97 -3.49 -3.51
N ALA A 116 9.02 -3.01 -2.82
CA ALA A 116 9.06 -3.03 -1.36
C ALA A 116 7.88 -2.23 -0.74
N ALA A 117 7.54 -1.09 -1.31
CA ALA A 117 6.39 -0.29 -0.89
C ALA A 117 5.07 -1.02 -1.12
N SER A 118 4.91 -1.72 -2.25
CA SER A 118 3.73 -2.53 -2.55
C SER A 118 3.55 -3.66 -1.52
N VAL A 119 4.63 -4.32 -1.12
CA VAL A 119 4.60 -5.36 -0.07
C VAL A 119 4.09 -4.77 1.25
N VAL A 120 4.59 -3.60 1.67
CA VAL A 120 4.12 -2.95 2.90
C VAL A 120 2.65 -2.55 2.82
N MET A 121 2.21 -2.07 1.67
CA MET A 121 0.80 -1.70 1.45
C MET A 121 -0.14 -2.91 1.43
N CYS A 122 0.35 -4.10 1.05
CA CYS A 122 -0.43 -5.34 1.06
C CYS A 122 -0.50 -6.03 2.42
N LEU A 123 0.16 -5.52 3.45
CA LEU A 123 0.05 -6.08 4.80
C LEU A 123 -1.36 -5.89 5.39
N ASP A 124 -1.83 -6.88 6.13
CA ASP A 124 -3.12 -6.85 6.82
C ASP A 124 -3.30 -5.60 7.68
N GLU A 125 -2.25 -5.15 8.33
CA GLU A 125 -2.23 -3.95 9.16
C GLU A 125 -2.50 -2.66 8.37
N PHE A 126 -2.10 -2.63 7.10
CA PHE A 126 -2.36 -1.49 6.21
C PHE A 126 -3.82 -1.48 5.73
N VAL A 127 -4.33 -2.64 5.34
CA VAL A 127 -5.69 -2.81 4.81
C VAL A 127 -6.73 -2.68 5.93
N THR A 128 -6.45 -3.29 7.09
CA THR A 128 -7.40 -3.37 8.21
C THR A 128 -6.87 -2.57 9.40
N LYS A 129 -7.14 -1.28 9.42
CA LYS A 129 -6.81 -0.46 10.62
C LYS A 129 -7.72 -0.84 11.79
N ARG A 130 -7.10 -1.27 12.87
CA ARG A 130 -7.76 -1.55 14.16
C ARG A 130 -8.10 -0.27 14.90
#